data_dbd22d97897c41fa46252affc8c0eb94
#
_entry.id   dbd22d97897c41fa46252affc8c0eb94
#
_cell.length_a   1.000
_cell.length_b   1.000
_cell.length_c   1.000
_cell.angle_alpha   90.00
_cell.angle_beta   90.00
_cell.angle_gamma   90.00
#
_symmetry.space_group_name_H-M   'P 1'
#
loop_
_entity.id
_entity.type
_entity.pdbx_description
1 polymer ?
#
loop_
_entity_poly.entity_id
_entity_poly.type
_entity_poly.pdbx_seq_one_letter_code
_entity_poly.pdbx_strand_id
1 'polypeptide(L)'
;MKIEELEKLSFGPVPSRRLGKSLGINNIPAKVCSYACVYCQLGKTLHNQIKRTSFYTVDDLVLSAKMRIEAAKEKNEMIDYLAFVPDGEPTLDMHLGDEIEALHKFGIKIAVISNASLIWREDVRKDLCKADWVSLKVDAATEHVWHKVDRANKSLKLDDIQKGMIDFKSEFQGFYATETCLSKE
;
A
#
# COMPACT_ATOMS: atom_id res chain seq x y z
N MET A 1 -0.50 -14.47 17.32
CA MET A 1 0.36 -13.28 17.55
C MET A 1 0.06 -12.69 18.92
N LYS A 2 1.01 -11.97 19.58
CA LYS A 2 0.73 -11.25 20.85
C LYS A 2 -0.12 -10.02 20.58
N ILE A 3 -0.93 -9.57 21.56
CA ILE A 3 -1.81 -8.40 21.42
C ILE A 3 -1.03 -7.14 21.01
N GLU A 4 0.14 -6.89 21.62
CA GLU A 4 1.00 -5.75 21.29
C GLU A 4 1.52 -5.75 19.84
N GLU A 5 1.62 -6.91 19.21
CA GLU A 5 2.01 -7.06 17.81
C GLU A 5 0.82 -6.84 16.88
N LEU A 6 -0.37 -7.33 17.28
CA LEU A 6 -1.62 -7.08 16.56
C LEU A 6 -1.94 -5.59 16.48
N GLU A 7 -1.74 -4.84 17.57
CA GLU A 7 -1.98 -3.40 17.61
C GLU A 7 -1.12 -2.59 16.64
N LYS A 8 -0.02 -3.15 16.14
CA LYS A 8 0.86 -2.51 15.15
C LYS A 8 0.42 -2.74 13.69
N LEU A 9 -0.47 -3.70 13.44
CA LEU A 9 -0.95 -4.00 12.08
C LEU A 9 -2.00 -3.01 11.59
N SER A 10 -2.55 -2.18 12.48
CA SER A 10 -3.45 -1.11 12.11
C SER A 10 -3.26 0.11 13.01
N PHE A 11 -3.53 1.30 12.50
CA PHE A 11 -3.38 2.56 13.22
C PHE A 11 -4.42 3.59 12.80
N GLY A 12 -4.66 4.58 13.66
CA GLY A 12 -5.64 5.63 13.42
C GLY A 12 -6.99 5.35 14.12
N PRO A 13 -8.11 5.93 13.61
CA PRO A 13 -8.23 6.66 12.34
C PRO A 13 -7.46 7.99 12.33
N VAL A 14 -6.91 8.37 11.16
CA VAL A 14 -6.19 9.62 10.93
C VAL A 14 -6.83 10.43 9.82
N PRO A 15 -6.78 11.77 9.88
CA PRO A 15 -7.28 12.62 8.81
C PRO A 15 -6.37 12.52 7.57
N SER A 16 -6.98 12.29 6.42
CA SER A 16 -6.33 12.24 5.11
C SER A 16 -7.00 13.23 4.17
N ARG A 17 -6.20 14.00 3.42
CA ARG A 17 -6.72 14.97 2.44
C ARG A 17 -7.50 14.34 1.29
N ARG A 18 -7.23 13.05 0.99
CA ARG A 18 -7.84 12.33 -0.13
C ARG A 18 -8.87 11.31 0.31
N LEU A 19 -8.67 10.71 1.48
CA LEU A 19 -9.44 9.56 1.96
C LEU A 19 -10.33 9.92 3.17
N GLY A 20 -10.51 11.23 3.47
CA GLY A 20 -11.27 11.63 4.66
C GLY A 20 -10.60 11.15 5.95
N LYS A 21 -11.31 10.44 6.81
CA LYS A 21 -10.75 9.74 7.97
C LYS A 21 -10.42 8.30 7.58
N SER A 22 -9.15 7.94 7.54
CA SER A 22 -8.71 6.60 7.17
C SER A 22 -8.06 5.84 8.31
N LEU A 23 -8.39 4.57 8.42
CA LEU A 23 -7.68 3.61 9.26
C LEU A 23 -6.54 3.01 8.45
N GLY A 24 -5.30 3.19 8.90
CA GLY A 24 -4.13 2.63 8.22
C GLY A 24 -3.96 1.14 8.51
N ILE A 25 -3.60 0.38 7.48
CA ILE A 25 -3.33 -1.06 7.53
C ILE A 25 -1.86 -1.30 7.18
N ASN A 26 -1.13 -1.93 8.11
CA ASN A 26 0.26 -2.34 7.94
C ASN A 26 0.32 -3.84 7.67
N ASN A 27 0.23 -4.24 6.40
CA ASN A 27 0.30 -5.65 6.01
C ASN A 27 1.72 -6.18 5.84
N ILE A 28 2.74 -5.34 6.02
CA ILE A 28 4.15 -5.74 5.94
C ILE A 28 4.96 -5.11 7.08
N PRO A 29 6.10 -5.71 7.48
CA PRO A 29 7.01 -5.12 8.46
C PRO A 29 7.61 -3.79 7.97
N ALA A 30 7.91 -2.91 8.91
CA ALA A 30 8.49 -1.62 8.61
C ALA A 30 9.79 -1.73 7.81
N LYS A 31 9.95 -0.85 6.81
CA LYS A 31 11.14 -0.71 5.96
C LYS A 31 11.45 -1.90 5.05
N VAL A 32 10.44 -2.74 4.77
CA VAL A 32 10.46 -3.71 3.67
C VAL A 32 9.85 -3.03 2.46
N CYS A 33 10.65 -2.76 1.45
CA CYS A 33 10.23 -1.99 0.27
C CYS A 33 11.06 -2.39 -0.95
N SER A 34 10.53 -2.16 -2.14
CA SER A 34 11.21 -2.33 -3.43
C SER A 34 12.00 -1.09 -3.86
N TYR A 35 11.76 0.05 -3.18
CA TYR A 35 12.44 1.33 -3.38
C TYR A 35 13.16 1.79 -2.11
N ALA A 36 14.08 2.74 -2.26
CA ALA A 36 14.75 3.42 -1.16
C ALA A 36 14.76 4.94 -1.41
N CYS A 37 13.56 5.50 -1.66
CA CYS A 37 13.36 6.88 -2.11
C CYS A 37 14.10 7.90 -1.24
N VAL A 38 14.69 8.92 -1.85
CA VAL A 38 15.47 9.95 -1.14
C VAL A 38 14.64 10.78 -0.17
N TYR A 39 13.35 10.87 -0.41
CA TYR A 39 12.36 11.62 0.40
C TYR A 39 11.58 10.74 1.39
N CYS A 40 11.94 9.46 1.54
CA CYS A 40 11.19 8.53 2.38
C CYS A 40 11.17 9.01 3.84
N GLN A 41 9.96 9.26 4.38
CA GLN A 41 9.76 9.74 5.76
C GLN A 41 10.24 8.73 6.80
N LEU A 42 10.28 7.45 6.45
CA LEU A 42 10.76 6.37 7.31
C LEU A 42 12.29 6.25 7.30
N GLY A 43 12.97 7.04 6.47
CA GLY A 43 14.41 6.96 6.27
C GLY A 43 14.82 5.77 5.40
N LYS A 44 16.01 5.24 5.64
CA LYS A 44 16.62 4.21 4.78
C LYS A 44 15.84 2.89 4.81
N THR A 45 15.52 2.35 3.64
CA THR A 45 14.99 0.99 3.46
C THR A 45 15.99 -0.04 3.99
N LEU A 46 15.52 -0.97 4.82
CA LEU A 46 16.36 -2.02 5.40
C LEU A 46 16.40 -3.27 4.53
N HIS A 47 15.24 -3.65 3.96
CA HIS A 47 15.10 -4.81 3.09
C HIS A 47 14.55 -4.36 1.73
N ASN A 48 15.48 -4.14 0.78
CA ASN A 48 15.11 -3.82 -0.59
C ASN A 48 14.90 -5.11 -1.38
N GLN A 49 13.63 -5.46 -1.65
CA GLN A 49 13.24 -6.70 -2.32
C GLN A 49 12.09 -6.48 -3.31
N ILE A 50 11.97 -7.43 -4.26
CA ILE A 50 10.85 -7.50 -5.21
C ILE A 50 10.10 -8.84 -5.12
N LYS A 51 10.62 -9.77 -4.31
CA LYS A 51 9.94 -11.05 -4.09
C LYS A 51 8.79 -10.85 -3.14
N ARG A 52 7.60 -11.25 -3.56
CA ARG A 52 6.41 -11.31 -2.70
C ARG A 52 6.58 -12.45 -1.69
N THR A 53 6.24 -12.18 -0.44
CA THR A 53 6.29 -13.16 0.64
C THR A 53 5.07 -12.99 1.55
N SER A 54 4.79 -13.98 2.39
CA SER A 54 3.81 -13.85 3.47
C SER A 54 4.49 -13.19 4.66
N PHE A 55 3.88 -12.15 5.21
CA PHE A 55 4.38 -11.46 6.41
C PHE A 55 3.51 -11.72 7.62
N TYR A 56 2.22 -11.52 7.49
CA TYR A 56 1.23 -11.75 8.54
C TYR A 56 0.12 -12.66 8.03
N THR A 57 -0.68 -13.21 8.92
CA THR A 57 -1.87 -13.95 8.51
C THR A 57 -3.02 -12.97 8.23
N VAL A 58 -3.88 -13.31 7.26
CA VAL A 58 -5.09 -12.52 6.97
C VAL A 58 -5.94 -12.35 8.23
N ASP A 59 -6.08 -13.40 9.04
CA ASP A 59 -6.87 -13.38 10.29
C ASP A 59 -6.32 -12.39 11.32
N ASP A 60 -4.99 -12.33 11.50
CA ASP A 60 -4.35 -11.39 12.42
C ASP A 60 -4.59 -9.93 11.98
N LEU A 61 -4.47 -9.67 10.67
CA LEU A 61 -4.68 -8.33 10.12
C LEU A 61 -6.15 -7.91 10.24
N VAL A 62 -7.07 -8.82 9.93
CA VAL A 62 -8.51 -8.59 10.10
C VAL A 62 -8.88 -8.37 11.57
N LEU A 63 -8.30 -9.11 12.49
CA LEU A 63 -8.53 -8.94 13.93
C LEU A 63 -8.02 -7.57 14.39
N SER A 64 -6.84 -7.16 13.97
CA SER A 64 -6.28 -5.83 14.27
C SER A 64 -7.20 -4.71 13.77
N ALA A 65 -7.63 -4.79 12.50
CA ALA A 65 -8.56 -3.81 11.93
C ALA A 65 -9.89 -3.75 12.70
N LYS A 66 -10.46 -4.92 13.05
CA LYS A 66 -11.70 -5.00 13.85
C LYS A 66 -11.56 -4.27 15.18
N MET A 67 -10.49 -4.53 15.93
CA MET A 67 -10.25 -3.87 17.23
C MET A 67 -10.24 -2.34 17.09
N ARG A 68 -9.58 -1.81 16.06
CA ARG A 68 -9.54 -0.36 15.80
C ARG A 68 -10.88 0.21 15.37
N ILE A 69 -11.63 -0.52 14.54
CA ILE A 69 -12.98 -0.11 14.09
C ILE A 69 -13.94 -0.04 15.30
N GLU A 70 -13.88 -1.03 16.19
CA GLU A 70 -14.70 -1.04 17.42
C GLU A 70 -14.34 0.12 18.35
N ALA A 71 -13.05 0.37 18.58
CA ALA A 71 -12.59 1.51 19.37
C ALA A 71 -12.98 2.87 18.78
N ALA A 72 -12.99 3.02 17.45
CA ALA A 72 -13.46 4.22 16.77
C ALA A 72 -14.97 4.41 16.94
N LYS A 73 -15.75 3.33 16.83
CA LYS A 73 -17.22 3.36 17.06
C LYS A 73 -17.57 3.80 18.48
N GLU A 74 -16.86 3.32 19.50
CA GLU A 74 -17.06 3.73 20.89
C GLU A 74 -16.86 5.24 21.10
N LYS A 75 -15.96 5.85 20.31
CA LYS A 75 -15.67 7.29 20.31
C LYS A 75 -16.56 8.10 19.35
N ASN A 76 -17.51 7.47 18.67
CA ASN A 76 -18.32 8.06 17.60
C ASN A 76 -17.45 8.65 16.45
N GLU A 77 -16.31 8.05 16.17
CA GLU A 77 -15.44 8.42 15.05
C GLU A 77 -15.80 7.63 13.81
N MET A 78 -16.08 8.35 12.71
CA MET A 78 -16.33 7.72 11.41
C MET A 78 -14.99 7.30 10.76
N ILE A 79 -15.03 6.19 9.99
CA ILE A 79 -13.94 5.73 9.16
C ILE A 79 -14.46 5.67 7.73
N ASP A 80 -13.84 6.46 6.83
CA ASP A 80 -14.23 6.52 5.42
C ASP A 80 -13.52 5.43 4.59
N TYR A 81 -12.27 5.11 4.94
CA TYR A 81 -11.46 4.09 4.26
C TYR A 81 -10.61 3.26 5.23
N LEU A 82 -10.44 1.97 4.90
CA LEU A 82 -9.32 1.17 5.38
C LEU A 82 -8.22 1.29 4.33
N ALA A 83 -7.07 1.84 4.69
CA ALA A 83 -6.02 2.20 3.74
C ALA A 83 -4.76 1.37 3.95
N PHE A 84 -4.40 0.54 2.99
CA PHE A 84 -3.10 -0.11 2.94
C PHE A 84 -2.03 0.95 2.62
N VAL A 85 -1.36 1.39 3.65
CA VAL A 85 -0.29 2.40 3.62
C VAL A 85 0.79 2.04 4.64
N PRO A 86 1.37 0.84 4.52
CA PRO A 86 2.34 0.34 5.48
C PRO A 86 3.63 1.15 5.46
N ASP A 87 4.47 0.91 6.45
CA ASP A 87 5.83 1.42 6.51
C ASP A 87 6.79 0.78 5.48
N GLY A 88 6.29 0.56 4.26
CA GLY A 88 6.98 -0.09 3.14
C GLY A 88 6.11 -0.17 1.89
N GLU A 89 6.19 -1.26 1.11
CA GLU A 89 5.42 -1.45 -0.12
C GLU A 89 4.38 -2.58 0.04
N PRO A 90 3.07 -2.27 0.06
CA PRO A 90 2.02 -3.25 0.37
C PRO A 90 1.93 -4.41 -0.62
N THR A 91 2.26 -4.19 -1.90
CA THR A 91 2.20 -5.22 -2.93
C THR A 91 3.27 -6.32 -2.80
N LEU A 92 4.22 -6.17 -1.87
CA LEU A 92 5.17 -7.21 -1.51
C LEU A 92 4.53 -8.34 -0.70
N ASP A 93 3.37 -8.10 -0.07
CA ASP A 93 2.62 -9.18 0.56
C ASP A 93 1.89 -10.01 -0.49
N MET A 94 2.12 -11.33 -0.47
CA MET A 94 1.46 -12.25 -1.37
C MET A 94 -0.03 -12.46 -1.05
N HIS A 95 -0.47 -12.09 0.13
CA HIS A 95 -1.86 -12.20 0.59
C HIS A 95 -2.67 -10.91 0.44
N LEU A 96 -2.09 -9.84 -0.16
CA LEU A 96 -2.75 -8.54 -0.29
C LEU A 96 -4.19 -8.65 -0.84
N GLY A 97 -4.40 -9.48 -1.86
CA GLY A 97 -5.72 -9.67 -2.45
C GLY A 97 -6.71 -10.33 -1.48
N ASP A 98 -6.28 -11.31 -0.70
CA ASP A 98 -7.11 -12.00 0.29
C ASP A 98 -7.40 -11.09 1.49
N GLU A 99 -6.44 -10.25 1.88
CA GLU A 99 -6.58 -9.24 2.92
C GLU A 99 -7.64 -8.19 2.55
N ILE A 100 -7.60 -7.68 1.30
CA ILE A 100 -8.58 -6.73 0.78
C ILE A 100 -9.99 -7.37 0.84
N GLU A 101 -10.16 -8.57 0.30
CA GLU A 101 -11.44 -9.27 0.32
C GLU A 101 -11.97 -9.51 1.73
N ALA A 102 -11.10 -9.94 2.64
CA ALA A 102 -11.49 -10.21 4.03
C ALA A 102 -11.91 -8.94 4.79
N LEU A 103 -11.33 -7.78 4.46
CA LEU A 103 -11.65 -6.49 5.08
C LEU A 103 -12.96 -5.87 4.55
N HIS A 104 -13.42 -6.22 3.35
CA HIS A 104 -14.71 -5.75 2.81
C HIS A 104 -15.91 -6.11 3.69
N LYS A 105 -15.81 -7.15 4.54
CA LYS A 105 -16.86 -7.53 5.50
C LYS A 105 -17.26 -6.42 6.49
N PHE A 106 -16.39 -5.43 6.68
CA PHE A 106 -16.69 -4.29 7.56
C PHE A 106 -17.55 -3.22 6.89
N GLY A 107 -17.83 -3.32 5.59
CA GLY A 107 -18.64 -2.35 4.83
C GLY A 107 -17.96 -0.98 4.68
N ILE A 108 -16.65 -0.90 4.89
CA ILE A 108 -15.82 0.30 4.74
C ILE A 108 -15.01 0.14 3.45
N LYS A 109 -14.89 1.22 2.67
CA LYS A 109 -14.13 1.21 1.42
C LYS A 109 -12.65 0.90 1.66
N ILE A 110 -12.03 0.19 0.73
CA ILE A 110 -10.62 -0.18 0.80
C ILE A 110 -9.79 0.67 -0.15
N ALA A 111 -8.71 1.26 0.38
CA ALA A 111 -7.74 2.01 -0.41
C ALA A 111 -6.36 1.34 -0.35
N VAL A 112 -5.62 1.38 -1.45
CA VAL A 112 -4.22 0.94 -1.50
C VAL A 112 -3.35 2.06 -2.06
N ILE A 113 -2.28 2.41 -1.33
CA ILE A 113 -1.25 3.36 -1.78
C ILE A 113 0.03 2.56 -2.03
N SER A 114 0.44 2.47 -3.29
CA SER A 114 1.59 1.67 -3.73
C SER A 114 2.62 2.53 -4.48
N ASN A 115 3.88 2.17 -4.33
CA ASN A 115 4.97 2.73 -5.13
C ASN A 115 4.98 2.22 -6.59
N ALA A 116 4.01 1.37 -6.94
CA ALA A 116 3.80 0.79 -8.26
C ALA A 116 4.90 -0.16 -8.77
N SER A 117 5.94 -0.44 -8.00
CA SER A 117 7.11 -1.21 -8.45
C SER A 117 6.79 -2.60 -9.00
N LEU A 118 5.70 -3.21 -8.55
CA LEU A 118 5.29 -4.56 -8.95
C LEU A 118 4.05 -4.58 -9.86
N ILE A 119 3.57 -3.44 -10.33
CA ILE A 119 2.32 -3.32 -11.13
C ILE A 119 2.42 -4.03 -12.49
N TRP A 120 3.64 -4.27 -13.00
CA TRP A 120 3.88 -5.06 -14.20
C TRP A 120 3.46 -6.53 -14.05
N ARG A 121 3.32 -7.03 -12.82
CA ARG A 121 2.89 -8.39 -12.51
C ARG A 121 1.37 -8.48 -12.57
N GLU A 122 0.86 -9.47 -13.29
CA GLU A 122 -0.57 -9.72 -13.42
C GLU A 122 -1.23 -10.09 -12.08
N ASP A 123 -0.54 -10.88 -11.23
CA ASP A 123 -1.05 -11.26 -9.90
C ASP A 123 -1.23 -10.04 -8.99
N VAL A 124 -0.32 -9.06 -9.05
CA VAL A 124 -0.43 -7.80 -8.30
C VAL A 124 -1.59 -6.95 -8.80
N ARG A 125 -1.77 -6.84 -10.14
CA ARG A 125 -2.91 -6.12 -10.70
C ARG A 125 -4.24 -6.75 -10.29
N LYS A 126 -4.33 -8.09 -10.31
CA LYS A 126 -5.53 -8.80 -9.83
C LYS A 126 -5.85 -8.52 -8.37
N ASP A 127 -4.83 -8.49 -7.50
CA ASP A 127 -5.02 -8.13 -6.10
C ASP A 127 -5.52 -6.70 -5.93
N LEU A 128 -4.88 -5.74 -6.62
CA LEU A 128 -5.26 -4.34 -6.57
C LEU A 128 -6.66 -4.06 -7.15
N CYS A 129 -7.11 -4.86 -8.13
CA CYS A 129 -8.45 -4.75 -8.70
C CYS A 129 -9.57 -5.06 -7.69
N LYS A 130 -9.26 -5.65 -6.55
CA LYS A 130 -10.20 -5.91 -5.45
C LYS A 130 -10.45 -4.68 -4.56
N ALA A 131 -9.63 -3.63 -4.66
CA ALA A 131 -9.78 -2.41 -3.88
C ALA A 131 -10.78 -1.42 -4.52
N ASP A 132 -11.32 -0.49 -3.71
CA ASP A 132 -12.20 0.57 -4.19
C ASP A 132 -11.42 1.79 -4.71
N TRP A 133 -10.22 2.01 -4.18
CA TRP A 133 -9.37 3.14 -4.49
C TRP A 133 -7.90 2.72 -4.52
N VAL A 134 -7.19 3.07 -5.59
CA VAL A 134 -5.76 2.78 -5.73
C VAL A 134 -5.00 4.02 -6.17
N SER A 135 -3.93 4.35 -5.45
CA SER A 135 -2.96 5.37 -5.86
C SER A 135 -1.62 4.72 -6.18
N LEU A 136 -1.12 5.01 -7.37
CA LEU A 136 0.18 4.55 -7.83
C LEU A 136 1.17 5.71 -7.92
N LYS A 137 2.38 5.50 -7.45
CA LYS A 137 3.43 6.52 -7.48
C LYS A 137 4.08 6.62 -8.85
N VAL A 138 4.25 7.88 -9.34
CA VAL A 138 4.90 8.22 -10.61
C VAL A 138 5.83 9.41 -10.37
N ASP A 139 7.03 9.17 -9.85
CA ASP A 139 7.97 10.23 -9.48
C ASP A 139 8.93 10.59 -10.61
N ALA A 140 9.07 9.74 -11.63
CA ALA A 140 9.97 9.95 -12.74
C ALA A 140 9.46 9.33 -14.05
N ALA A 141 9.78 9.99 -15.17
CA ALA A 141 9.49 9.51 -16.52
C ALA A 141 10.70 8.85 -17.21
N THR A 142 11.88 8.94 -16.62
CA THR A 142 13.13 8.38 -17.18
C THR A 142 13.87 7.53 -16.16
N GLU A 143 14.52 6.46 -16.62
CA GLU A 143 15.33 5.54 -15.79
C GLU A 143 16.35 6.30 -14.92
N HIS A 144 17.03 7.30 -15.48
CA HIS A 144 18.04 8.07 -14.76
C HIS A 144 17.46 8.80 -13.56
N VAL A 145 16.36 9.53 -13.73
CA VAL A 145 15.69 10.27 -12.64
C VAL A 145 15.09 9.30 -11.64
N TRP A 146 14.46 8.23 -12.12
CA TRP A 146 13.87 7.20 -11.28
C TRP A 146 14.89 6.56 -10.33
N HIS A 147 16.06 6.15 -10.85
CA HIS A 147 17.12 5.61 -10.01
C HIS A 147 17.71 6.64 -9.04
N LYS A 148 17.76 7.92 -9.43
CA LYS A 148 18.26 9.00 -8.58
C LYS A 148 17.29 9.30 -7.41
N VAL A 149 15.99 9.32 -7.69
CA VAL A 149 14.93 9.73 -6.73
C VAL A 149 14.40 8.54 -5.93
N ASP A 150 13.96 7.49 -6.61
CA ASP A 150 13.30 6.34 -5.98
C ASP A 150 14.29 5.25 -5.55
N ARG A 151 15.52 5.28 -6.08
CA ARG A 151 16.56 4.28 -5.78
C ARG A 151 15.99 2.86 -5.86
N ALA A 152 15.31 2.59 -6.97
CA ALA A 152 14.60 1.36 -7.23
C ALA A 152 15.51 0.14 -7.16
N ASN A 153 14.93 -1.01 -6.83
CA ASN A 153 15.63 -2.29 -6.89
C ASN A 153 16.17 -2.53 -8.32
N LYS A 154 17.42 -2.94 -8.41
CA LYS A 154 18.15 -3.09 -9.69
C LYS A 154 17.52 -4.10 -10.66
N SER A 155 16.64 -4.97 -10.19
CA SER A 155 15.97 -5.97 -11.04
C SER A 155 14.70 -5.42 -11.70
N LEU A 156 14.28 -4.21 -11.36
CA LEU A 156 13.11 -3.56 -11.93
C LEU A 156 13.49 -2.76 -13.18
N LYS A 157 12.52 -2.59 -14.08
CA LYS A 157 12.62 -1.74 -15.27
C LYS A 157 11.46 -0.77 -15.28
N LEU A 158 11.74 0.51 -15.51
CA LEU A 158 10.72 1.55 -15.51
C LEU A 158 9.68 1.34 -16.63
N ASP A 159 10.11 0.91 -17.81
CA ASP A 159 9.23 0.64 -18.96
C ASP A 159 8.19 -0.45 -18.64
N ASP A 160 8.59 -1.52 -17.93
CA ASP A 160 7.67 -2.59 -17.51
C ASP A 160 6.63 -2.05 -16.52
N ILE A 161 7.06 -1.19 -15.58
CA ILE A 161 6.17 -0.55 -14.60
C ILE A 161 5.17 0.38 -15.30
N GLN A 162 5.65 1.24 -16.22
CA GLN A 162 4.78 2.16 -16.96
C GLN A 162 3.75 1.42 -17.80
N LYS A 163 4.16 0.34 -18.48
CA LYS A 163 3.23 -0.54 -19.20
C LYS A 163 2.21 -1.17 -18.25
N GLY A 164 2.66 -1.71 -17.12
CA GLY A 164 1.78 -2.30 -16.12
C GLY A 164 0.74 -1.32 -15.55
N MET A 165 1.10 -0.02 -15.42
CA MET A 165 0.15 1.03 -15.02
C MET A 165 -0.94 1.26 -16.08
N ILE A 166 -0.58 1.21 -17.36
CA ILE A 166 -1.54 1.35 -18.47
C ILE A 166 -2.47 0.15 -18.49
N ASP A 167 -1.92 -1.07 -18.37
CA ASP A 167 -2.69 -2.31 -18.30
C ASP A 167 -3.67 -2.26 -17.12
N PHE A 168 -3.18 -1.90 -15.91
CA PHE A 168 -4.00 -1.76 -14.71
C PHE A 168 -5.13 -0.75 -14.88
N LYS A 169 -4.88 0.40 -15.51
CA LYS A 169 -5.93 1.40 -15.77
C LYS A 169 -7.07 0.85 -16.62
N SER A 170 -6.78 -0.07 -17.53
CA SER A 170 -7.81 -0.72 -18.36
C SER A 170 -8.60 -1.81 -17.63
N GLU A 171 -8.00 -2.42 -16.61
CA GLU A 171 -8.57 -3.53 -15.83
C GLU A 171 -9.36 -3.02 -14.61
N PHE A 172 -8.92 -1.92 -13.98
CA PHE A 172 -9.44 -1.44 -12.70
C PHE A 172 -10.72 -0.62 -12.85
N GLN A 173 -11.75 -0.98 -12.07
CA GLN A 173 -13.06 -0.34 -12.08
C GLN A 173 -13.27 0.68 -10.95
N GLY A 174 -12.38 0.70 -9.96
CA GLY A 174 -12.43 1.63 -8.84
C GLY A 174 -11.86 3.02 -9.17
N PHE A 175 -11.63 3.82 -8.13
CA PHE A 175 -11.02 5.14 -8.29
C PHE A 175 -9.49 5.00 -8.41
N TYR A 176 -8.94 5.38 -9.56
CA TYR A 176 -7.51 5.34 -9.85
C TYR A 176 -6.89 6.74 -9.78
N ALA A 177 -5.83 6.87 -9.00
CA ALA A 177 -5.04 8.09 -8.86
C ALA A 177 -3.55 7.83 -9.09
N THR A 178 -2.81 8.86 -9.48
CA THR A 178 -1.35 8.86 -9.46
C THR A 178 -0.83 9.94 -8.52
N GLU A 179 0.31 9.68 -7.89
CA GLU A 179 0.98 10.61 -7.00
C GLU A 179 2.41 10.87 -7.47
N THR A 180 2.82 12.13 -7.47
CA THR A 180 4.19 12.54 -7.80
C THR A 180 4.76 13.37 -6.64
N CYS A 181 5.93 13.00 -6.16
CA CYS A 181 6.70 13.80 -5.21
C CYS A 181 7.61 14.76 -5.98
N LEU A 182 7.43 16.06 -5.77
CA LEU A 182 8.32 17.08 -6.32
C LEU A 182 9.42 17.38 -5.29
N SER A 183 10.65 16.99 -5.59
CA SER A 183 11.84 17.36 -4.81
C SER A 183 12.61 18.49 -5.50
N LYS A 184 13.17 19.42 -4.72
CA LYS A 184 14.20 20.33 -5.24
C LYS A 184 15.52 19.55 -5.34
N GLU A 185 16.28 19.79 -6.42
CA GLU A 185 17.65 19.27 -6.56
C GLU A 185 18.58 19.81 -5.48
#